data_d8a46acac06c8b38fb057fb26b9e9dd2
#
_entry.id   d8a46acac06c8b38fb057fb26b9e9dd2
#
_cell.length_a   1.000
_cell.length_b   1.000
_cell.length_c   1.000
_cell.angle_alpha   90.00
_cell.angle_beta   90.00
_cell.angle_gamma   90.00
#
_symmetry.space_group_name_H-M   'P 1'
#
loop_
_entity.id
_entity.type
_entity.pdbx_description
1 polymer ?
#
loop_
_entity_poly.entity_id
_entity_poly.type
_entity_poly.pdbx_seq_one_letter_code
_entity_poly.pdbx_strand_id
1 'polypeptide(L)'
;MNLRKNFTQPITAPEWTPGKTLPTDSPAAYAIKETQGNKIIIKLKFTVASNNVTKAQVRAKGGGVLGSLDPQLVNFAGGVSVPAFVSFELNHHSIGSSGIKREDITWDWEFRCCGGSDWEPLQTTKHRIYIVFEEPKLPWKQQPVADTQNPWTDALDHACVWAAGKQNRDDAATAITKAINANLGLVYDNASGASHYTSGGLALFELTQFLAYLNVGTGLGNIVNCTDCSTITTTFSNLVGCDLHASKMGYSFKLTPFRGIGAAGFGCPGFGCGFSFHEVAWKGGHGNSDPLFDACLRIDGDTNPWSAPYTEQFPVNIVFSTNPGAPLPLSVPFNAQSYKERICTNDAAGIGSCAPVGPWGSSSNGRRPVK
;
A
#
# COMPACT_ATOMS: atom_id res chain seq x y z
N MET A 1 4.53 2.09 -14.57
CA MET A 1 5.58 2.46 -13.59
C MET A 1 6.66 1.40 -13.58
N ASN A 2 7.91 1.76 -13.27
CA ASN A 2 8.99 0.79 -13.12
C ASN A 2 8.79 -0.01 -11.84
N LEU A 3 8.99 -1.32 -11.90
CA LEU A 3 8.82 -2.23 -10.78
C LEU A 3 10.15 -2.90 -10.42
N ARG A 4 10.26 -3.34 -9.19
CA ARG A 4 11.29 -4.25 -8.69
C ARG A 4 10.60 -5.46 -8.07
N LYS A 5 11.31 -6.57 -7.94
CA LYS A 5 10.79 -7.67 -7.13
C LYS A 5 10.92 -7.34 -5.64
N ASN A 6 12.13 -6.97 -5.22
CA ASN A 6 12.48 -6.60 -3.85
C ASN A 6 13.76 -5.74 -3.84
N PHE A 7 14.37 -5.54 -2.69
CA PHE A 7 15.57 -4.71 -2.54
C PHE A 7 16.73 -5.13 -3.47
N THR A 8 16.97 -6.42 -3.64
CA THR A 8 18.14 -6.93 -4.38
C THR A 8 17.85 -7.29 -5.84
N GLN A 9 16.57 -7.43 -6.22
CA GLN A 9 16.16 -7.97 -7.52
C GLN A 9 15.40 -6.94 -8.35
N PRO A 10 16.06 -6.18 -9.23
CA PRO A 10 15.38 -5.34 -10.21
C PRO A 10 14.63 -6.20 -11.24
N ILE A 11 13.53 -5.66 -11.79
CA ILE A 11 12.84 -6.24 -12.93
C ILE A 11 13.33 -5.51 -14.19
N THR A 12 14.34 -6.08 -14.85
CA THR A 12 15.00 -5.46 -16.01
C THR A 12 14.31 -5.77 -17.33
N ALA A 13 13.49 -6.82 -17.37
CA ALA A 13 12.73 -7.24 -18.55
C ALA A 13 11.30 -7.62 -18.14
N PRO A 14 10.43 -6.61 -17.87
CA PRO A 14 9.06 -6.85 -17.43
C PRO A 14 8.17 -7.43 -18.55
N GLU A 15 8.62 -7.37 -19.81
CA GLU A 15 7.86 -7.86 -20.93
C GLU A 15 7.73 -9.40 -20.89
N TRP A 16 6.57 -9.86 -21.31
CA TRP A 16 6.42 -11.28 -21.59
C TRP A 16 7.21 -11.67 -22.82
N THR A 17 7.93 -12.77 -22.75
CA THR A 17 8.67 -13.39 -23.86
C THR A 17 8.42 -14.90 -23.86
N PRO A 18 8.55 -15.59 -25.02
CA PRO A 18 8.45 -17.05 -25.05
C PRO A 18 9.35 -17.71 -23.99
N GLY A 19 8.76 -18.66 -23.25
CA GLY A 19 9.44 -19.34 -22.14
C GLY A 19 9.07 -18.81 -20.75
N LYS A 20 8.50 -17.61 -20.64
CA LYS A 20 7.92 -17.12 -19.36
C LYS A 20 6.56 -17.79 -19.14
N THR A 21 6.44 -18.56 -18.06
CA THR A 21 5.24 -19.38 -17.78
C THR A 21 4.47 -18.95 -16.54
N LEU A 22 5.13 -18.23 -15.63
CA LEU A 22 4.50 -17.76 -14.40
C LEU A 22 3.98 -16.32 -14.57
N PRO A 23 2.82 -15.98 -14.00
CA PRO A 23 2.33 -14.60 -14.03
C PRO A 23 3.32 -13.58 -13.45
N THR A 24 4.09 -14.00 -12.43
CA THR A 24 5.12 -13.19 -11.76
C THR A 24 6.34 -12.87 -12.63
N ASP A 25 6.53 -13.58 -13.76
CA ASP A 25 7.62 -13.32 -14.68
C ASP A 25 7.41 -12.04 -15.51
N SER A 26 6.16 -11.58 -15.60
CA SER A 26 5.76 -10.42 -16.41
C SER A 26 4.76 -9.54 -15.66
N PRO A 27 5.18 -8.92 -14.54
CA PRO A 27 4.30 -8.07 -13.74
C PRO A 27 4.10 -6.71 -14.40
N ALA A 28 2.88 -6.17 -14.28
CA ALA A 28 2.56 -4.81 -14.67
C ALA A 28 1.68 -4.12 -13.62
N ALA A 29 1.81 -2.80 -13.49
CA ALA A 29 1.02 -2.02 -12.55
C ALA A 29 0.39 -0.81 -13.22
N TYR A 30 -0.89 -0.59 -12.91
CA TYR A 30 -1.72 0.51 -13.41
C TYR A 30 -2.30 1.28 -12.24
N ALA A 31 -2.40 2.60 -12.37
CA ALA A 31 -3.02 3.45 -11.39
C ALA A 31 -4.39 3.93 -11.91
N ILE A 32 -5.44 3.77 -11.11
CA ILE A 32 -6.82 4.08 -11.50
C ILE A 32 -6.94 5.53 -11.97
N LYS A 33 -6.40 6.48 -11.19
CA LYS A 33 -6.51 7.90 -11.51
C LYS A 33 -5.78 8.30 -12.78
N GLU A 34 -4.60 7.79 -12.98
CA GLU A 34 -3.77 8.12 -14.14
C GLU A 34 -4.26 7.46 -15.44
N THR A 35 -5.09 6.40 -15.32
CA THR A 35 -5.73 5.77 -16.48
C THR A 35 -7.12 6.32 -16.79
N GLN A 36 -7.69 7.12 -15.89
CA GLN A 36 -9.04 7.64 -16.04
C GLN A 36 -9.11 8.63 -17.22
N GLY A 37 -9.92 8.29 -18.23
CA GLY A 37 -10.05 9.08 -19.44
C GLY A 37 -8.88 8.99 -20.43
N ASN A 38 -7.87 8.19 -20.14
CA ASN A 38 -6.72 7.97 -21.01
C ASN A 38 -6.80 6.60 -21.71
N LYS A 39 -6.31 6.56 -22.96
CA LYS A 39 -6.13 5.31 -23.69
C LYS A 39 -4.97 4.52 -23.11
N ILE A 40 -5.23 3.26 -22.78
CA ILE A 40 -4.20 2.34 -22.33
C ILE A 40 -3.77 1.49 -23.52
N ILE A 41 -2.49 1.55 -23.85
CA ILE A 41 -1.92 0.86 -25.02
C ILE A 41 -0.87 -0.14 -24.55
N ILE A 42 -0.98 -1.39 -25.00
CA ILE A 42 0.09 -2.36 -24.91
C ILE A 42 0.77 -2.50 -26.27
N LYS A 43 2.07 -2.78 -26.27
CA LYS A 43 2.88 -2.93 -27.48
C LYS A 43 3.36 -4.36 -27.60
N LEU A 44 3.14 -4.96 -28.76
CA LEU A 44 3.39 -6.37 -29.01
C LEU A 44 4.24 -6.55 -30.27
N LYS A 45 5.18 -7.47 -30.22
CA LYS A 45 5.96 -7.90 -31.36
C LYS A 45 5.55 -9.32 -31.73
N PHE A 46 5.26 -9.54 -33.01
CA PHE A 46 4.93 -10.86 -33.56
C PHE A 46 5.99 -11.32 -34.53
N THR A 47 6.18 -12.63 -34.57
CA THR A 47 7.03 -13.30 -35.56
C THR A 47 6.28 -14.44 -36.21
N VAL A 48 6.55 -14.70 -37.48
CA VAL A 48 6.00 -15.83 -38.25
C VAL A 48 7.13 -16.66 -38.81
N ALA A 49 6.94 -17.96 -38.81
CA ALA A 49 7.97 -18.89 -39.32
C ALA A 49 8.12 -18.86 -40.87
N SER A 50 7.07 -18.41 -41.58
CA SER A 50 7.07 -18.37 -43.05
C SER A 50 7.10 -16.94 -43.56
N ASN A 51 8.04 -16.62 -44.41
CA ASN A 51 8.13 -15.33 -45.10
C ASN A 51 6.97 -15.07 -46.10
N ASN A 52 6.15 -16.08 -46.39
CA ASN A 52 4.99 -15.95 -47.27
C ASN A 52 3.78 -15.29 -46.58
N VAL A 53 3.78 -15.22 -45.26
CA VAL A 53 2.73 -14.52 -44.52
C VAL A 53 3.07 -13.04 -44.48
N THR A 54 2.30 -12.23 -45.20
CA THR A 54 2.47 -10.77 -45.26
C THR A 54 1.52 -10.01 -44.32
N LYS A 55 0.43 -10.63 -43.89
CA LYS A 55 -0.55 -10.05 -42.98
C LYS A 55 -1.42 -11.10 -42.29
N ALA A 56 -1.83 -10.83 -41.05
CA ALA A 56 -2.79 -11.63 -40.32
C ALA A 56 -3.62 -10.73 -39.40
N GLN A 57 -4.82 -11.13 -39.06
CA GLN A 57 -5.53 -10.55 -37.93
C GLN A 57 -5.15 -11.29 -36.64
N VAL A 58 -4.94 -10.56 -35.57
CA VAL A 58 -4.60 -11.09 -34.24
C VAL A 58 -5.54 -10.51 -33.22
N ARG A 59 -5.97 -11.33 -32.26
CA ARG A 59 -6.77 -10.94 -31.09
C ARG A 59 -6.33 -11.71 -29.86
N ALA A 60 -6.81 -11.29 -28.68
CA ALA A 60 -6.68 -12.10 -27.47
C ALA A 60 -8.01 -12.18 -26.71
N LYS A 61 -8.33 -13.35 -26.17
CA LYS A 61 -9.44 -13.59 -25.27
C LYS A 61 -8.96 -13.64 -23.82
N GLY A 62 -9.84 -13.34 -22.86
CA GLY A 62 -9.50 -13.33 -21.45
C GLY A 62 -8.98 -11.96 -21.00
N GLY A 63 -7.86 -11.94 -20.28
CA GLY A 63 -7.18 -10.72 -19.83
C GLY A 63 -7.69 -10.15 -18.49
N GLY A 64 -8.66 -10.79 -17.83
CA GLY A 64 -9.14 -10.36 -16.52
C GLY A 64 -9.49 -8.86 -16.47
N VAL A 65 -8.93 -8.13 -15.52
CA VAL A 65 -9.14 -6.68 -15.37
C VAL A 65 -8.72 -5.85 -16.60
N LEU A 66 -7.79 -6.34 -17.41
CA LEU A 66 -7.36 -5.68 -18.65
C LEU A 66 -8.29 -5.98 -19.83
N GLY A 67 -9.12 -7.02 -19.73
CA GLY A 67 -10.10 -7.41 -20.75
C GLY A 67 -9.50 -8.09 -21.98
N SER A 68 -10.36 -8.49 -22.89
CA SER A 68 -10.00 -9.03 -24.18
C SER A 68 -9.46 -7.94 -25.11
N LEU A 69 -8.74 -8.36 -26.15
CA LEU A 69 -8.20 -7.48 -27.18
C LEU A 69 -8.94 -7.71 -28.51
N ASP A 70 -9.41 -6.62 -29.08
CA ASP A 70 -10.12 -6.65 -30.35
C ASP A 70 -9.22 -7.10 -31.51
N PRO A 71 -9.80 -7.71 -32.56
CA PRO A 71 -9.04 -8.10 -33.74
C PRO A 71 -8.31 -6.93 -34.38
N GLN A 72 -7.01 -7.04 -34.56
CA GLN A 72 -6.18 -6.05 -35.24
C GLN A 72 -5.38 -6.67 -36.37
N LEU A 73 -5.29 -5.92 -37.49
CA LEU A 73 -4.48 -6.32 -38.61
C LEU A 73 -2.99 -6.08 -38.32
N VAL A 74 -2.19 -7.12 -38.45
CA VAL A 74 -0.74 -7.09 -38.30
C VAL A 74 -0.12 -7.39 -39.66
N ASN A 75 0.75 -6.50 -40.14
CA ASN A 75 1.53 -6.71 -41.33
C ASN A 75 2.88 -7.31 -40.99
N PHE A 76 3.47 -8.09 -41.90
CA PHE A 76 4.76 -8.76 -41.74
C PHE A 76 5.69 -8.44 -42.90
N ALA A 77 6.97 -8.27 -42.60
CA ALA A 77 8.06 -8.21 -43.58
C ALA A 77 9.26 -8.97 -43.01
N GLY A 78 9.82 -9.88 -43.80
CA GLY A 78 10.93 -10.71 -43.34
C GLY A 78 10.63 -11.55 -42.09
N GLY A 79 9.38 -11.98 -41.94
CA GLY A 79 8.96 -12.79 -40.78
C GLY A 79 8.68 -12.03 -39.49
N VAL A 80 8.75 -10.71 -39.48
CA VAL A 80 8.51 -9.86 -38.27
C VAL A 80 7.41 -8.87 -38.55
N SER A 81 6.62 -8.53 -37.50
CA SER A 81 5.58 -7.51 -37.58
C SER A 81 6.12 -6.13 -37.98
N VAL A 82 5.37 -5.41 -38.80
CA VAL A 82 5.67 -4.03 -39.25
C VAL A 82 4.49 -3.12 -38.95
N PRO A 83 4.66 -2.10 -38.07
CA PRO A 83 5.89 -1.77 -37.35
C PRO A 83 6.33 -2.91 -36.41
N ALA A 84 7.61 -2.92 -36.01
CA ALA A 84 8.17 -3.97 -35.16
C ALA A 84 7.33 -4.21 -33.89
N PHE A 85 6.75 -3.14 -33.31
CA PHE A 85 5.77 -3.21 -32.22
C PHE A 85 4.40 -2.72 -32.71
N VAL A 86 3.42 -3.59 -32.63
CA VAL A 86 2.01 -3.30 -32.91
C VAL A 86 1.32 -2.84 -31.63
N SER A 87 0.59 -1.74 -31.70
CA SER A 87 -0.13 -1.17 -30.56
C SER A 87 -1.55 -1.73 -30.48
N PHE A 88 -1.93 -2.27 -29.32
CA PHE A 88 -3.29 -2.69 -28.99
C PHE A 88 -3.85 -1.78 -27.90
N GLU A 89 -5.03 -1.22 -28.12
CA GLU A 89 -5.77 -0.45 -27.13
C GLU A 89 -6.61 -1.39 -26.25
N LEU A 90 -6.57 -1.19 -24.93
CA LEU A 90 -7.34 -1.99 -23.97
C LEU A 90 -8.77 -1.44 -23.85
N ASN A 91 -9.61 -1.65 -24.86
CA ASN A 91 -10.98 -1.09 -24.91
C ASN A 91 -11.95 -1.74 -23.90
N HIS A 92 -11.63 -2.94 -23.43
CA HIS A 92 -12.52 -3.74 -22.55
C HIS A 92 -12.00 -3.82 -21.11
N HIS A 93 -11.07 -2.94 -20.71
CA HIS A 93 -10.55 -2.98 -19.35
C HIS A 93 -11.57 -2.47 -18.31
N SER A 94 -11.46 -3.00 -17.10
CA SER A 94 -12.27 -2.59 -15.93
C SER A 94 -11.43 -1.93 -14.83
N ILE A 95 -10.27 -1.37 -15.15
CA ILE A 95 -9.32 -0.79 -14.17
C ILE A 95 -10.00 0.23 -13.27
N GLY A 96 -10.80 1.16 -13.85
CA GLY A 96 -11.47 2.22 -13.10
C GLY A 96 -12.54 1.73 -12.11
N SER A 97 -13.21 0.62 -12.43
CA SER A 97 -14.31 0.07 -11.61
C SER A 97 -13.87 -1.06 -10.68
N SER A 98 -12.70 -1.66 -10.91
CA SER A 98 -12.24 -2.81 -10.11
C SER A 98 -11.82 -2.44 -8.69
N GLY A 99 -11.47 -1.17 -8.44
CA GLY A 99 -10.75 -0.77 -7.26
C GLY A 99 -9.31 -1.33 -7.22
N ILE A 100 -8.63 -1.13 -6.09
CA ILE A 100 -7.30 -1.70 -5.88
C ILE A 100 -7.37 -3.23 -5.97
N LYS A 101 -6.43 -3.83 -6.71
CA LYS A 101 -6.48 -5.27 -6.99
C LYS A 101 -5.10 -5.83 -7.33
N ARG A 102 -4.85 -7.09 -6.96
CA ARG A 102 -3.83 -7.95 -7.53
C ARG A 102 -4.55 -9.08 -8.27
N GLU A 103 -4.21 -9.30 -9.52
CA GLU A 103 -4.82 -10.35 -10.34
C GLU A 103 -3.78 -11.01 -11.24
N ASP A 104 -3.79 -12.34 -11.27
CA ASP A 104 -3.07 -13.10 -12.27
C ASP A 104 -4.01 -13.32 -13.46
N ILE A 105 -3.66 -12.72 -14.60
CA ILE A 105 -4.45 -12.79 -15.83
C ILE A 105 -3.82 -13.70 -16.86
N THR A 106 -4.68 -14.16 -17.75
CA THR A 106 -4.27 -14.97 -18.90
C THR A 106 -4.90 -14.39 -20.16
N TRP A 107 -4.10 -14.20 -21.20
CA TRP A 107 -4.58 -13.97 -22.54
C TRP A 107 -4.34 -15.20 -23.41
N ASP A 108 -5.42 -15.70 -24.05
CA ASP A 108 -5.37 -16.71 -25.09
C ASP A 108 -5.37 -16.00 -26.43
N TRP A 109 -4.20 -16.02 -27.09
CA TRP A 109 -3.98 -15.35 -28.35
C TRP A 109 -4.44 -16.24 -29.51
N GLU A 110 -5.12 -15.61 -30.46
CA GLU A 110 -5.60 -16.24 -31.67
C GLU A 110 -5.22 -15.39 -32.88
N PHE A 111 -5.02 -16.05 -33.98
CA PHE A 111 -4.80 -15.40 -35.29
C PHE A 111 -5.69 -15.98 -36.38
N ARG A 112 -5.90 -15.22 -37.42
CA ARG A 112 -6.41 -15.74 -38.70
C ARG A 112 -5.70 -15.07 -39.85
N CYS A 113 -5.36 -15.83 -40.88
CA CYS A 113 -4.80 -15.31 -42.12
C CYS A 113 -5.86 -14.54 -42.91
N CYS A 114 -5.45 -13.53 -43.68
CA CYS A 114 -6.36 -12.75 -44.52
C CYS A 114 -6.99 -13.66 -45.60
N GLY A 115 -8.34 -13.77 -45.52
CA GLY A 115 -9.13 -14.67 -46.40
C GLY A 115 -9.61 -15.95 -45.73
N GLY A 116 -9.08 -16.28 -44.53
CA GLY A 116 -9.61 -17.38 -43.72
C GLY A 116 -10.81 -16.97 -42.89
N SER A 117 -11.73 -17.90 -42.62
CA SER A 117 -12.91 -17.70 -41.77
C SER A 117 -12.60 -17.94 -40.30
N ASP A 118 -11.73 -18.85 -39.97
CA ASP A 118 -11.57 -19.42 -38.64
C ASP A 118 -10.37 -18.81 -37.88
N TRP A 119 -10.52 -18.71 -36.60
CA TRP A 119 -9.47 -18.29 -35.68
C TRP A 119 -8.70 -19.51 -35.19
N GLU A 120 -7.40 -19.47 -35.33
CA GLU A 120 -6.50 -20.51 -34.87
C GLU A 120 -5.75 -20.06 -33.60
N PRO A 121 -5.48 -20.97 -32.65
CA PRO A 121 -4.73 -20.65 -31.46
C PRO A 121 -3.29 -20.29 -31.80
N LEU A 122 -2.75 -19.23 -31.18
CA LEU A 122 -1.36 -18.81 -31.35
C LEU A 122 -0.56 -19.22 -30.11
N GLN A 123 -0.90 -18.70 -28.96
CA GLN A 123 -0.25 -18.99 -27.68
C GLN A 123 -1.04 -18.42 -26.52
N THR A 124 -0.65 -18.79 -25.29
CA THR A 124 -1.18 -18.23 -24.05
C THR A 124 -0.09 -17.42 -23.33
N THR A 125 -0.42 -16.23 -22.87
CA THR A 125 0.48 -15.41 -22.04
C THR A 125 -0.13 -15.18 -20.67
N LYS A 126 0.72 -15.17 -19.63
CA LYS A 126 0.30 -14.97 -18.25
C LYS A 126 0.99 -13.75 -17.65
N HIS A 127 0.25 -12.96 -16.90
CA HIS A 127 0.76 -11.72 -16.31
C HIS A 127 0.19 -11.51 -14.92
N ARG A 128 0.99 -10.97 -14.00
CA ARG A 128 0.51 -10.45 -12.72
C ARG A 128 0.23 -8.97 -12.84
N ILE A 129 -1.01 -8.58 -12.59
CA ILE A 129 -1.47 -7.20 -12.71
C ILE A 129 -1.75 -6.64 -11.32
N TYR A 130 -1.19 -5.47 -11.06
CA TYR A 130 -1.47 -4.67 -9.87
C TYR A 130 -2.25 -3.44 -10.30
N ILE A 131 -3.41 -3.24 -9.70
CA ILE A 131 -4.19 -2.02 -9.81
C ILE A 131 -4.06 -1.27 -8.50
N VAL A 132 -3.48 -0.09 -8.53
CA VAL A 132 -3.36 0.81 -7.38
C VAL A 132 -4.27 2.02 -7.57
N PHE A 133 -4.60 2.74 -6.51
CA PHE A 133 -5.53 3.88 -6.62
C PHE A 133 -4.90 5.07 -7.37
N GLU A 134 -3.71 5.48 -6.95
CA GLU A 134 -2.89 6.50 -7.61
C GLU A 134 -1.44 6.02 -7.74
N GLU A 135 -0.65 6.77 -8.48
CA GLU A 135 0.80 6.57 -8.54
C GLU A 135 1.40 6.52 -7.14
N PRO A 136 2.24 5.51 -6.83
CA PRO A 136 2.85 5.37 -5.53
C PRO A 136 3.53 6.65 -5.04
N LYS A 137 3.40 6.93 -3.74
CA LYS A 137 4.02 8.09 -3.08
C LYS A 137 5.36 7.67 -2.46
N LEU A 138 6.16 8.62 -2.02
CA LEU A 138 7.41 8.31 -1.31
C LEU A 138 7.15 7.32 -0.15
N PRO A 139 8.06 6.36 0.09
CA PRO A 139 9.40 6.22 -0.48
C PRO A 139 9.47 5.53 -1.85
N TRP A 140 8.34 5.13 -2.45
CA TRP A 140 8.27 4.32 -3.66
C TRP A 140 8.53 5.07 -4.97
N LYS A 141 8.46 6.38 -4.95
CA LYS A 141 8.79 7.23 -6.08
C LYS A 141 9.92 8.14 -5.70
N GLN A 142 11.12 7.64 -5.76
CA GLN A 142 12.28 8.47 -5.51
C GLN A 142 13.03 8.87 -6.76
N GLN A 143 13.81 9.94 -6.59
CA GLN A 143 14.71 10.56 -7.55
C GLN A 143 15.46 9.54 -8.41
N PRO A 144 15.84 9.88 -9.63
CA PRO A 144 16.37 8.95 -10.62
C PRO A 144 17.64 8.17 -10.19
N VAL A 145 18.19 8.44 -9.00
CA VAL A 145 19.47 7.88 -8.54
C VAL A 145 19.34 6.58 -7.74
N ALA A 146 18.15 6.24 -7.21
CA ALA A 146 17.97 5.03 -6.40
C ALA A 146 16.78 4.20 -6.87
N ASP A 147 16.99 3.36 -7.86
CA ASP A 147 15.96 2.44 -8.35
C ASP A 147 15.45 1.47 -7.28
N THR A 148 16.19 1.27 -6.17
CA THR A 148 15.81 0.46 -5.02
C THR A 148 14.50 0.92 -4.37
N GLN A 149 14.07 2.16 -4.61
CA GLN A 149 12.82 2.72 -4.14
C GLN A 149 11.68 2.63 -5.17
N ASN A 150 11.89 2.01 -6.33
CA ASN A 150 10.77 1.65 -7.21
C ASN A 150 9.86 0.64 -6.50
N PRO A 151 8.53 0.66 -6.77
CA PRO A 151 7.58 -0.26 -6.13
C PRO A 151 8.02 -1.73 -6.21
N TRP A 152 8.06 -2.40 -5.05
CA TRP A 152 8.41 -3.82 -5.00
C TRP A 152 7.17 -4.68 -5.21
N THR A 153 7.23 -5.66 -6.12
CA THR A 153 6.12 -6.59 -6.33
C THR A 153 5.84 -7.43 -5.09
N ASP A 154 6.88 -7.80 -4.33
CA ASP A 154 6.73 -8.54 -3.07
C ASP A 154 5.92 -7.73 -2.01
N ALA A 155 6.02 -6.39 -2.03
CA ALA A 155 5.19 -5.51 -1.17
C ALA A 155 3.80 -5.24 -1.77
N LEU A 156 3.71 -5.07 -3.10
CA LEU A 156 2.42 -4.93 -3.80
C LEU A 156 1.52 -6.15 -3.62
N ASP A 157 2.11 -7.35 -3.52
CA ASP A 157 1.38 -8.58 -3.26
C ASP A 157 0.55 -8.51 -1.98
N HIS A 158 1.04 -7.82 -0.94
CA HIS A 158 0.33 -7.59 0.32
C HIS A 158 -0.57 -6.36 0.25
N ALA A 159 -0.05 -5.20 -0.16
CA ALA A 159 -0.79 -3.94 -0.17
C ALA A 159 -2.08 -4.03 -0.99
N CYS A 160 -2.02 -4.62 -2.19
CA CYS A 160 -3.18 -4.77 -3.05
C CYS A 160 -4.22 -5.78 -2.51
N VAL A 161 -3.79 -6.76 -1.72
CA VAL A 161 -4.72 -7.68 -1.03
C VAL A 161 -5.39 -6.99 0.15
N TRP A 162 -4.62 -6.26 0.98
CA TRP A 162 -5.17 -5.56 2.14
C TRP A 162 -6.15 -4.46 1.76
N ALA A 163 -5.89 -3.74 0.67
CA ALA A 163 -6.74 -2.67 0.16
C ALA A 163 -7.70 -3.09 -0.96
N ALA A 164 -7.92 -4.40 -1.15
CA ALA A 164 -8.71 -4.91 -2.27
C ALA A 164 -10.09 -4.24 -2.39
N GLY A 165 -10.45 -3.85 -3.60
CA GLY A 165 -11.73 -3.21 -3.94
C GLY A 165 -11.86 -1.75 -3.53
N LYS A 166 -10.87 -1.14 -2.85
CA LYS A 166 -10.95 0.26 -2.43
C LYS A 166 -10.71 1.19 -3.61
N GLN A 167 -11.47 2.30 -3.65
CA GLN A 167 -11.49 3.25 -4.76
C GLN A 167 -11.14 4.69 -4.35
N ASN A 168 -10.67 4.88 -3.12
CA ASN A 168 -10.17 6.16 -2.63
C ASN A 168 -9.07 5.94 -1.58
N ARG A 169 -8.32 7.02 -1.29
CA ARG A 169 -7.18 7.01 -0.38
C ARG A 169 -7.54 6.60 1.05
N ASP A 170 -8.64 7.14 1.57
CA ASP A 170 -9.00 6.98 2.98
C ASP A 170 -9.50 5.55 3.27
N ASP A 171 -10.28 5.00 2.37
CA ASP A 171 -10.73 3.60 2.46
C ASP A 171 -9.58 2.62 2.31
N ALA A 172 -8.63 2.91 1.40
CA ALA A 172 -7.45 2.09 1.21
C ALA A 172 -6.54 2.13 2.46
N ALA A 173 -6.24 3.32 2.98
CA ALA A 173 -5.46 3.50 4.21
C ALA A 173 -6.15 2.84 5.41
N THR A 174 -7.47 3.00 5.54
CA THR A 174 -8.28 2.32 6.57
C THR A 174 -8.16 0.80 6.50
N ALA A 175 -8.28 0.23 5.30
CA ALA A 175 -8.21 -1.21 5.11
C ALA A 175 -6.81 -1.75 5.43
N ILE A 176 -5.76 -1.08 4.98
CA ILE A 176 -4.37 -1.44 5.27
C ILE A 176 -4.10 -1.35 6.78
N THR A 177 -4.49 -0.25 7.44
CA THR A 177 -4.32 -0.08 8.88
C THR A 177 -4.99 -1.20 9.68
N LYS A 178 -6.22 -1.55 9.32
CA LYS A 178 -6.96 -2.67 9.93
C LYS A 178 -6.28 -4.02 9.69
N ALA A 179 -5.79 -4.27 8.48
CA ALA A 179 -5.09 -5.50 8.16
C ALA A 179 -3.81 -5.65 8.98
N ILE A 180 -3.02 -4.58 9.13
CA ILE A 180 -1.80 -4.59 9.94
C ILE A 180 -2.12 -4.92 11.40
N ASN A 181 -3.11 -4.27 11.99
CA ASN A 181 -3.45 -4.52 13.40
C ASN A 181 -4.04 -5.91 13.65
N ALA A 182 -4.96 -6.39 12.77
CA ALA A 182 -5.79 -7.55 13.08
C ALA A 182 -5.28 -8.87 12.48
N ASN A 183 -4.56 -8.83 11.35
CA ASN A 183 -4.36 -10.03 10.53
C ASN A 183 -2.91 -10.51 10.47
N LEU A 184 -1.95 -9.75 11.00
CA LEU A 184 -0.53 -10.08 10.84
C LEU A 184 0.08 -10.76 12.06
N GLY A 185 -0.66 -10.96 13.15
CA GLY A 185 -0.13 -11.56 14.37
C GLY A 185 0.94 -10.72 15.08
N LEU A 186 1.01 -9.41 14.79
CA LEU A 186 1.95 -8.51 15.41
C LEU A 186 1.58 -8.28 16.89
N VAL A 187 2.58 -8.06 17.72
CA VAL A 187 2.45 -7.85 19.16
C VAL A 187 3.24 -6.62 19.59
N TYR A 188 2.62 -5.78 20.44
CA TYR A 188 3.26 -4.59 20.97
C TYR A 188 4.41 -4.96 21.92
N ASP A 189 5.55 -4.28 21.81
CA ASP A 189 6.65 -4.41 22.76
C ASP A 189 6.27 -3.80 24.12
N ASN A 190 5.60 -4.59 24.96
CA ASN A 190 5.18 -4.18 26.29
C ASN A 190 6.34 -4.06 27.29
N ALA A 191 7.52 -4.59 26.98
CA ALA A 191 8.66 -4.59 27.90
C ALA A 191 9.45 -3.30 27.80
N SER A 192 9.75 -2.85 26.59
CA SER A 192 10.63 -1.71 26.38
C SER A 192 10.03 -0.60 25.49
N GLY A 193 9.00 -0.90 24.70
CA GLY A 193 8.48 -0.01 23.69
C GLY A 193 9.46 0.28 22.56
N ALA A 194 10.47 -0.59 22.37
CA ALA A 194 11.51 -0.39 21.38
C ALA A 194 11.00 -0.70 19.96
N SER A 195 11.61 -0.04 18.96
CA SER A 195 11.38 -0.33 17.55
C SER A 195 12.22 -1.54 17.12
N HIS A 196 11.64 -2.40 16.30
CA HIS A 196 12.26 -3.62 15.79
C HIS A 196 12.49 -3.59 14.28
N TYR A 197 11.64 -2.90 13.52
CA TYR A 197 11.69 -2.83 12.05
C TYR A 197 12.22 -1.49 11.52
N THR A 198 12.49 -0.53 12.39
CA THR A 198 13.14 0.72 12.00
C THR A 198 14.57 0.75 12.49
N SER A 199 15.53 1.01 11.60
CA SER A 199 16.95 1.00 11.86
C SER A 199 17.62 2.34 11.57
N GLY A 200 18.95 2.43 11.77
CA GLY A 200 19.70 3.64 11.44
C GLY A 200 19.24 4.90 12.19
N GLY A 201 18.96 4.78 13.50
CA GLY A 201 18.42 5.89 14.29
C GLY A 201 16.96 6.23 13.91
N LEU A 202 16.17 5.23 13.55
CA LEU A 202 14.78 5.32 13.09
C LEU A 202 14.62 5.97 11.69
N ALA A 203 15.66 5.96 10.89
CA ALA A 203 15.66 6.60 9.57
C ALA A 203 15.33 5.65 8.41
N LEU A 204 15.44 4.34 8.62
CA LEU A 204 15.25 3.30 7.60
C LEU A 204 14.19 2.29 8.02
N PHE A 205 13.44 1.75 7.06
CA PHE A 205 12.53 0.64 7.27
C PHE A 205 13.13 -0.66 6.73
N GLU A 206 13.30 -1.66 7.60
CA GLU A 206 13.79 -3.01 7.27
C GLU A 206 12.69 -3.83 6.57
N LEU A 207 12.21 -3.34 5.42
CA LEU A 207 11.09 -3.92 4.68
C LEU A 207 11.40 -5.36 4.23
N THR A 208 12.63 -5.66 3.83
CA THR A 208 13.03 -7.03 3.47
C THR A 208 12.78 -8.01 4.63
N GLN A 209 13.14 -7.60 5.86
CA GLN A 209 12.91 -8.42 7.04
C GLN A 209 11.43 -8.53 7.40
N PHE A 210 10.66 -7.46 7.20
CA PHE A 210 9.22 -7.48 7.41
C PHE A 210 8.50 -8.39 6.39
N LEU A 211 8.89 -8.35 5.12
CA LEU A 211 8.36 -9.24 4.09
C LEU A 211 8.74 -10.72 4.36
N ALA A 212 9.93 -10.98 4.90
CA ALA A 212 10.31 -12.32 5.33
C ALA A 212 9.41 -12.83 6.47
N TYR A 213 9.04 -11.95 7.40
CA TYR A 213 8.05 -12.29 8.44
C TYR A 213 6.68 -12.59 7.81
N LEU A 214 6.17 -11.72 6.94
CA LEU A 214 4.86 -11.89 6.31
C LEU A 214 4.74 -13.17 5.48
N ASN A 215 5.79 -13.52 4.76
CA ASN A 215 5.74 -14.62 3.79
C ASN A 215 6.02 -15.99 4.41
N VAL A 216 6.94 -16.06 5.38
CA VAL A 216 7.44 -17.34 5.93
C VAL A 216 7.61 -17.36 7.44
N GLY A 217 7.17 -16.33 8.17
CA GLY A 217 7.25 -16.26 9.63
C GLY A 217 8.67 -16.06 10.18
N THR A 218 9.62 -15.63 9.35
CA THR A 218 11.02 -15.37 9.73
C THR A 218 11.30 -13.86 9.85
N GLY A 219 12.51 -13.39 9.60
CA GLY A 219 12.87 -12.00 9.72
C GLY A 219 13.10 -11.58 11.17
N LEU A 220 12.63 -10.39 11.56
CA LEU A 220 12.81 -9.85 12.92
C LEU A 220 11.69 -10.23 13.89
N GLY A 221 10.80 -11.14 13.48
CA GLY A 221 9.68 -11.62 14.30
C GLY A 221 8.48 -10.69 14.29
N ASN A 222 7.59 -10.86 15.29
CA ASN A 222 6.30 -10.19 15.33
C ASN A 222 6.19 -9.04 16.34
N ILE A 223 7.28 -8.71 17.03
CA ILE A 223 7.28 -7.63 18.02
C ILE A 223 7.44 -6.29 17.31
N VAL A 224 6.60 -5.32 17.66
CA VAL A 224 6.57 -3.98 17.05
C VAL A 224 6.26 -2.92 18.10
N ASN A 225 6.56 -1.65 17.78
CA ASN A 225 6.10 -0.50 18.54
C ASN A 225 5.34 0.49 17.65
N CYS A 226 5.02 1.67 18.17
CA CYS A 226 4.31 2.70 17.42
C CYS A 226 5.08 3.18 16.17
N THR A 227 6.40 3.30 16.26
CA THR A 227 7.27 3.70 15.14
C THR A 227 7.24 2.67 14.01
N ASP A 228 7.30 1.38 14.35
CA ASP A 228 7.19 0.30 13.38
C ASP A 228 5.82 0.29 12.72
N CYS A 229 4.75 0.34 13.52
CA CYS A 229 3.37 0.33 13.02
C CYS A 229 3.07 1.52 12.11
N SER A 230 3.49 2.74 12.49
CA SER A 230 3.31 3.93 11.66
C SER A 230 4.09 3.84 10.35
N THR A 231 5.31 3.31 10.41
CA THR A 231 6.17 3.10 9.25
C THR A 231 5.59 2.08 8.28
N ILE A 232 5.14 0.92 8.79
CA ILE A 232 4.49 -0.11 8.00
C ILE A 232 3.23 0.45 7.34
N THR A 233 2.35 1.11 8.12
CA THR A 233 1.11 1.71 7.63
C THR A 233 1.37 2.72 6.53
N THR A 234 2.29 3.67 6.75
CA THR A 234 2.67 4.70 5.78
C THR A 234 3.23 4.08 4.51
N THR A 235 4.15 3.13 4.64
CA THR A 235 4.85 2.52 3.51
C THR A 235 3.88 1.76 2.61
N PHE A 236 3.07 0.85 3.15
CA PHE A 236 2.13 0.07 2.35
C PHE A 236 0.96 0.91 1.82
N SER A 237 0.48 1.90 2.57
CA SER A 237 -0.55 2.84 2.09
C SER A 237 -0.04 3.71 0.94
N ASN A 238 1.19 4.20 1.03
CA ASN A 238 1.82 5.00 -0.02
C ASN A 238 2.12 4.20 -1.29
N LEU A 239 2.32 2.90 -1.16
CA LEU A 239 2.49 2.01 -2.30
C LEU A 239 1.25 1.97 -3.20
N VAL A 240 0.06 2.15 -2.63
CA VAL A 240 -1.21 2.24 -3.38
C VAL A 240 -1.70 3.68 -3.60
N GLY A 241 -0.90 4.69 -3.23
CA GLY A 241 -1.16 6.10 -3.54
C GLY A 241 -1.84 6.91 -2.44
N CYS A 242 -1.89 6.45 -1.17
CA CYS A 242 -2.65 7.13 -0.09
C CYS A 242 -2.03 8.45 0.40
N ASP A 243 -0.73 8.65 0.27
CA ASP A 243 -0.03 9.91 0.59
C ASP A 243 0.01 10.23 2.10
N LEU A 244 0.39 9.24 2.91
CA LEU A 244 0.56 9.36 4.35
C LEU A 244 1.99 9.67 4.77
N HIS A 245 2.16 10.13 6.02
CA HIS A 245 3.43 10.44 6.66
C HIS A 245 3.49 9.78 8.04
N ALA A 246 4.58 9.12 8.38
CA ALA A 246 4.84 8.69 9.75
C ALA A 246 5.27 9.90 10.58
N SER A 247 4.46 10.30 11.53
CA SER A 247 4.64 11.54 12.28
C SER A 247 4.36 11.35 13.76
N LYS A 248 5.10 12.08 14.58
CA LYS A 248 5.01 12.03 16.03
C LYS A 248 4.00 13.00 16.59
N MET A 249 3.43 12.61 17.69
CA MET A 249 2.72 13.48 18.61
C MET A 249 3.28 13.35 20.03
N GLY A 250 3.21 14.40 20.80
CA GLY A 250 3.55 14.47 22.21
C GLY A 250 5.04 14.42 22.54
N TYR A 251 5.34 14.92 23.73
CA TYR A 251 6.57 14.69 24.45
C TYR A 251 6.22 14.37 25.90
N SER A 252 6.45 13.12 26.35
CA SER A 252 6.21 12.67 27.72
C SER A 252 4.78 12.96 28.20
N PHE A 253 3.77 12.38 27.53
CA PHE A 253 2.36 12.54 27.86
C PHE A 253 1.77 11.27 28.49
N LYS A 254 0.71 11.44 29.28
CA LYS A 254 0.00 10.35 29.94
C LYS A 254 -1.14 9.84 29.08
N LEU A 255 -1.39 8.55 29.17
CA LEU A 255 -2.38 7.83 28.38
C LEU A 255 -3.54 7.34 29.23
N THR A 256 -4.71 7.29 28.64
CA THR A 256 -5.80 6.42 29.08
C THR A 256 -5.43 4.95 28.78
N PRO A 257 -6.06 3.98 29.43
CA PRO A 257 -5.93 2.60 29.03
C PRO A 257 -6.30 2.44 27.54
N PHE A 258 -5.48 1.69 26.81
CA PHE A 258 -5.68 1.37 25.41
C PHE A 258 -5.45 -0.12 25.17
N ARG A 259 -5.83 -0.61 24.02
CA ARG A 259 -5.51 -1.97 23.61
C ARG A 259 -4.41 -1.93 22.56
N GLY A 260 -3.18 -2.31 22.96
CA GLY A 260 -2.05 -2.45 22.04
C GLY A 260 -2.27 -3.57 21.02
N ILE A 261 -1.66 -3.47 19.87
CA ILE A 261 -1.67 -4.54 18.85
C ILE A 261 -1.24 -5.87 19.49
N GLY A 262 -2.03 -6.93 19.24
CA GLY A 262 -1.80 -8.26 19.83
C GLY A 262 -2.24 -8.41 21.28
N ALA A 263 -2.65 -7.35 21.97
CA ALA A 263 -3.13 -7.45 23.35
C ALA A 263 -4.57 -8.01 23.42
N ALA A 264 -4.87 -8.74 24.50
CA ALA A 264 -6.19 -9.33 24.71
C ALA A 264 -7.25 -8.31 25.18
N GLY A 265 -6.84 -7.21 25.83
CA GLY A 265 -7.76 -6.23 26.43
C GLY A 265 -7.12 -4.85 26.61
N PHE A 266 -7.91 -3.94 27.17
CA PHE A 266 -7.47 -2.59 27.51
C PHE A 266 -6.57 -2.60 28.73
N GLY A 267 -5.53 -1.78 28.72
CA GLY A 267 -4.58 -1.63 29.82
C GLY A 267 -3.45 -0.68 29.46
N CYS A 268 -2.46 -0.63 30.32
CA CYS A 268 -1.22 0.10 30.08
C CYS A 268 -0.11 -0.89 29.80
N PRO A 269 0.92 -0.55 29.00
CA PRO A 269 2.10 -1.39 28.82
C PRO A 269 2.87 -1.56 30.13
N GLY A 270 3.74 -2.57 30.19
CA GLY A 270 4.53 -2.89 31.38
C GLY A 270 5.46 -1.76 31.86
N PHE A 271 5.81 -0.82 30.98
CA PHE A 271 6.57 0.38 31.33
C PHE A 271 5.71 1.55 31.78
N GLY A 272 4.38 1.40 31.90
CA GLY A 272 3.45 2.39 32.45
C GLY A 272 2.55 3.08 31.42
N CYS A 273 1.55 3.82 31.91
CA CYS A 273 0.59 4.60 31.11
C CYS A 273 1.16 5.95 30.72
N GLY A 274 2.25 5.97 29.95
CA GLY A 274 2.84 7.20 29.43
C GLY A 274 3.80 6.92 28.32
N PHE A 275 3.81 7.80 27.36
CA PHE A 275 4.73 7.74 26.22
C PHE A 275 5.66 8.95 26.19
N SER A 276 6.94 8.73 25.90
CA SER A 276 7.83 9.83 25.56
C SER A 276 7.42 10.50 24.24
N PHE A 277 6.89 9.73 23.30
CA PHE A 277 6.17 10.16 22.10
C PHE A 277 5.34 8.99 21.59
N HIS A 278 4.37 9.27 20.74
CA HIS A 278 3.68 8.26 19.95
C HIS A 278 3.76 8.62 18.46
N GLU A 279 3.89 7.62 17.59
CA GLU A 279 4.02 7.83 16.16
C GLU A 279 2.88 7.14 15.42
N VAL A 280 2.25 7.86 14.48
CA VAL A 280 1.10 7.40 13.70
C VAL A 280 1.28 7.72 12.22
N ALA A 281 0.56 7.03 11.34
CA ALA A 281 0.46 7.43 9.95
C ALA A 281 -0.53 8.60 9.83
N TRP A 282 -0.08 9.73 9.28
CA TRP A 282 -0.81 11.00 9.32
C TRP A 282 -1.00 11.60 7.93
N LYS A 283 -2.13 12.24 7.69
CA LYS A 283 -2.43 12.97 6.45
C LYS A 283 -1.98 14.43 6.51
N GLY A 284 -1.96 15.09 5.35
CA GLY A 284 -1.81 16.53 5.23
C GLY A 284 -0.54 17.10 5.86
N GLY A 285 -0.69 18.19 6.57
CA GLY A 285 0.40 18.91 7.24
C GLY A 285 0.75 18.40 8.63
N HIS A 286 0.16 17.28 9.08
CA HIS A 286 0.34 16.71 10.41
C HIS A 286 -0.16 17.64 11.52
N GLY A 287 -1.23 18.38 11.24
CA GLY A 287 -1.83 19.35 12.14
C GLY A 287 -3.00 18.79 12.97
N ASN A 288 -3.57 19.62 13.82
CA ASN A 288 -4.67 19.22 14.68
C ASN A 288 -5.92 18.75 13.92
N SER A 289 -6.23 19.37 12.78
CA SER A 289 -7.38 19.04 11.93
C SER A 289 -7.12 17.90 10.95
N ASP A 290 -5.87 17.45 10.83
CA ASP A 290 -5.52 16.43 9.86
C ASP A 290 -5.82 15.03 10.41
N PRO A 291 -6.49 14.17 9.63
CA PRO A 291 -6.78 12.81 10.07
C PRO A 291 -5.54 11.94 10.11
N LEU A 292 -5.59 10.96 11.00
CA LEU A 292 -4.54 9.95 11.16
C LEU A 292 -5.08 8.53 11.16
N PHE A 293 -4.15 7.59 11.07
CA PHE A 293 -4.37 6.14 11.06
C PHE A 293 -3.39 5.49 12.01
N ASP A 294 -3.89 4.77 13.00
CA ASP A 294 -3.05 4.07 13.96
C ASP A 294 -3.30 2.57 13.94
N ALA A 295 -2.31 1.82 13.46
CA ALA A 295 -2.33 0.36 13.49
C ALA A 295 -1.83 -0.21 14.81
N CYS A 296 -1.18 0.61 15.65
CA CYS A 296 -0.53 0.17 16.87
C CYS A 296 -1.49 -0.01 18.03
N LEU A 297 -2.44 0.92 18.15
CA LEU A 297 -3.35 1.00 19.30
C LEU A 297 -4.80 0.93 18.85
N ARG A 298 -5.66 0.41 19.73
CA ARG A 298 -7.10 0.61 19.71
C ARG A 298 -7.47 1.44 20.92
N ILE A 299 -8.37 2.38 20.72
CA ILE A 299 -8.79 3.37 21.71
C ILE A 299 -10.21 3.08 22.17
N ASP A 300 -10.60 3.67 23.28
CA ASP A 300 -11.99 3.63 23.71
C ASP A 300 -12.86 4.55 22.84
N GLY A 301 -13.96 4.01 22.36
CA GLY A 301 -14.91 4.67 21.45
C GLY A 301 -16.09 5.35 22.16
N ASP A 302 -16.26 5.17 23.46
CA ASP A 302 -17.39 5.76 24.17
C ASP A 302 -17.13 7.22 24.62
N THR A 303 -18.07 7.78 25.35
CA THR A 303 -18.02 9.18 25.81
C THR A 303 -17.14 9.39 27.03
N ASN A 304 -16.64 8.30 27.65
CA ASN A 304 -15.76 8.37 28.81
C ASN A 304 -14.52 7.48 28.63
N PRO A 305 -13.57 7.89 27.81
CA PRO A 305 -12.41 7.06 27.44
C PRO A 305 -11.44 6.81 28.61
N TRP A 306 -11.72 7.35 29.80
CA TRP A 306 -10.85 7.26 30.99
C TRP A 306 -11.22 6.15 31.96
N SER A 307 -12.38 5.51 31.77
CA SER A 307 -12.87 4.48 32.70
C SER A 307 -13.63 3.36 32.00
N ALA A 308 -13.56 2.16 32.58
CA ALA A 308 -14.36 1.02 32.13
C ALA A 308 -15.88 1.25 32.29
N PRO A 309 -16.71 0.63 31.46
CA PRO A 309 -16.34 -0.33 30.41
C PRO A 309 -15.78 0.36 29.17
N TYR A 310 -14.77 -0.26 28.52
CA TYR A 310 -14.17 0.28 27.31
C TYR A 310 -14.87 -0.26 26.08
N THR A 311 -15.28 0.65 25.17
CA THR A 311 -15.86 0.30 23.86
C THR A 311 -14.80 0.45 22.78
N GLU A 312 -14.31 -0.67 22.26
CA GLU A 312 -13.20 -0.69 21.31
C GLU A 312 -13.50 0.09 20.03
N GLN A 313 -12.63 1.03 19.68
CA GLN A 313 -12.65 1.78 18.43
C GLN A 313 -11.30 1.68 17.72
N PHE A 314 -11.36 1.49 16.39
CA PHE A 314 -10.20 1.59 15.55
C PHE A 314 -9.91 3.05 15.19
N PRO A 315 -8.72 3.57 15.47
CA PRO A 315 -8.37 4.95 15.13
C PRO A 315 -7.91 5.05 13.68
N VAL A 316 -8.86 5.13 12.78
CA VAL A 316 -8.64 5.26 11.33
C VAL A 316 -9.41 6.45 10.78
N ASN A 317 -8.74 7.29 10.02
CA ASN A 317 -9.31 8.51 9.43
C ASN A 317 -9.96 9.44 10.48
N ILE A 318 -9.36 9.48 11.67
CA ILE A 318 -9.80 10.30 12.80
C ILE A 318 -8.91 11.54 12.91
N VAL A 319 -9.50 12.72 13.10
CA VAL A 319 -8.74 13.97 13.32
C VAL A 319 -7.93 13.90 14.61
N PHE A 320 -6.73 14.52 14.60
CA PHE A 320 -5.90 14.51 15.79
C PHE A 320 -6.56 15.22 16.97
N SER A 321 -7.00 16.46 16.79
CA SER A 321 -7.69 17.22 17.84
C SER A 321 -8.66 18.24 17.28
N THR A 322 -9.85 18.31 17.88
CA THR A 322 -10.84 19.37 17.63
C THR A 322 -10.63 20.58 18.55
N ASN A 323 -9.84 20.40 19.62
CA ASN A 323 -9.56 21.45 20.60
C ASN A 323 -8.03 21.58 20.83
N PRO A 324 -7.31 22.27 19.94
CA PRO A 324 -5.85 22.24 19.88
C PRO A 324 -5.12 22.87 21.06
N GLY A 325 -5.76 23.70 21.87
CA GLY A 325 -5.06 24.53 22.88
C GLY A 325 -5.55 24.43 24.33
N ALA A 326 -6.67 23.78 24.58
CA ALA A 326 -7.24 23.73 25.93
C ALA A 326 -7.01 22.36 26.59
N PRO A 327 -6.64 22.32 27.87
CA PRO A 327 -6.84 21.13 28.67
C PRO A 327 -8.34 20.81 28.69
N LEU A 328 -8.68 19.52 28.63
CA LEU A 328 -10.07 19.10 28.75
C LEU A 328 -10.55 19.46 30.17
N PRO A 329 -11.73 20.11 30.33
CA PRO A 329 -12.23 20.43 31.65
C PRO A 329 -12.51 19.14 32.41
N LEU A 330 -11.94 19.00 33.59
CA LEU A 330 -12.09 17.84 34.48
C LEU A 330 -13.52 17.56 34.93
N SER A 331 -14.45 18.51 34.71
CA SER A 331 -15.80 18.51 35.30
C SER A 331 -16.94 18.42 34.28
N VAL A 332 -16.70 18.29 32.97
CA VAL A 332 -17.75 18.25 31.95
C VAL A 332 -17.80 16.87 31.33
N PRO A 333 -18.99 16.27 31.11
CA PRO A 333 -19.12 15.08 30.31
C PRO A 333 -18.46 15.33 28.97
N PHE A 334 -17.44 14.56 28.67
CA PHE A 334 -16.59 14.76 27.50
C PHE A 334 -17.18 14.04 26.30
N ASN A 335 -17.26 14.74 25.19
CA ASN A 335 -17.70 14.16 23.93
C ASN A 335 -16.43 13.90 23.07
N ALA A 336 -15.67 12.87 23.46
CA ALA A 336 -14.38 12.56 22.84
C ALA A 336 -14.55 12.22 21.36
N GLN A 337 -14.31 13.19 20.49
CA GLN A 337 -14.46 13.05 19.05
C GLN A 337 -13.12 12.95 18.31
N SER A 338 -12.01 13.31 18.95
CA SER A 338 -10.69 13.31 18.35
C SER A 338 -9.77 12.26 18.95
N TYR A 339 -8.72 11.92 18.21
CA TYR A 339 -7.74 10.93 18.64
C TYR A 339 -7.04 11.35 19.94
N LYS A 340 -6.55 12.60 20.05
CA LYS A 340 -5.93 13.15 21.25
C LYS A 340 -6.81 12.97 22.48
N GLU A 341 -8.07 13.31 22.34
CA GLU A 341 -9.04 13.29 23.43
C GLU A 341 -9.35 11.88 23.93
N ARG A 342 -9.21 10.88 23.07
CA ARG A 342 -9.45 9.47 23.39
C ARG A 342 -8.24 8.75 23.97
N ILE A 343 -7.04 9.22 23.65
CA ILE A 343 -5.79 8.54 24.05
C ILE A 343 -5.15 9.20 25.28
N CYS A 344 -5.31 10.51 25.46
CA CYS A 344 -4.72 11.22 26.60
C CYS A 344 -5.62 11.17 27.83
N THR A 345 -5.01 11.13 29.04
CA THR A 345 -5.77 11.27 30.30
C THR A 345 -6.45 12.63 30.36
N ASN A 346 -7.46 12.77 31.25
CA ASN A 346 -8.09 14.04 31.57
C ASN A 346 -7.22 14.95 32.48
N ASP A 347 -6.03 14.51 32.83
CA ASP A 347 -5.04 15.31 33.59
C ASP A 347 -4.47 16.39 32.65
N ALA A 348 -4.63 17.64 33.03
CA ALA A 348 -4.17 18.80 32.27
C ALA A 348 -2.67 18.71 31.86
N ALA A 349 -1.82 18.18 32.77
CA ALA A 349 -0.39 17.97 32.48
C ALA A 349 -0.16 16.89 31.43
N GLY A 350 -0.98 15.84 31.41
CA GLY A 350 -0.90 14.78 30.40
C GLY A 350 -1.36 15.23 29.02
N ILE A 351 -2.45 16.00 28.97
CA ILE A 351 -3.02 16.52 27.70
C ILE A 351 -2.16 17.65 27.13
N GLY A 352 -1.64 18.53 27.98
CA GLY A 352 -0.85 19.69 27.54
C GLY A 352 0.40 19.33 26.75
N SER A 353 1.00 18.16 27.04
CA SER A 353 2.18 17.65 26.32
C SER A 353 1.85 16.88 25.04
N CYS A 354 0.60 16.48 24.82
CA CYS A 354 0.17 15.77 23.62
C CYS A 354 -0.21 16.75 22.51
N ALA A 355 0.70 17.02 21.62
CA ALA A 355 0.55 17.94 20.48
C ALA A 355 1.24 17.37 19.22
N PRO A 356 0.85 17.81 18.01
CA PRO A 356 1.58 17.46 16.81
C PRO A 356 3.03 17.92 16.90
N VAL A 357 3.97 17.02 16.66
CA VAL A 357 5.41 17.31 16.69
C VAL A 357 5.99 17.31 15.27
N GLY A 358 5.38 16.56 14.36
CA GLY A 358 5.80 16.43 12.97
C GLY A 358 6.54 15.14 12.66
N PRO A 359 7.02 15.03 11.43
CA PRO A 359 7.64 13.81 10.95
C PRO A 359 8.96 13.53 11.67
N TRP A 360 9.29 12.24 11.78
CA TRP A 360 10.57 11.82 12.31
C TRP A 360 11.69 12.09 11.31
N GLY A 361 12.75 12.80 11.76
CA GLY A 361 13.98 12.98 10.99
C GLY A 361 13.89 13.99 9.86
N SER A 362 15.05 14.49 9.44
CA SER A 362 15.18 15.53 8.42
C SER A 362 15.03 15.03 6.98
N SER A 363 14.90 13.72 6.77
CA SER A 363 15.22 13.16 5.45
C SER A 363 14.07 12.86 4.53
N SER A 364 12.83 12.82 4.97
CA SER A 364 11.77 12.39 4.05
C SER A 364 10.33 12.70 4.46
N ASN A 365 10.14 13.77 5.23
CA ASN A 365 8.77 14.13 5.66
C ASN A 365 7.99 12.93 6.25
N GLY A 366 8.64 12.10 7.07
CA GLY A 366 8.03 10.92 7.66
C GLY A 366 7.79 9.75 6.70
N ARG A 367 8.54 9.65 5.63
CA ARG A 367 8.47 8.56 4.65
C ARG A 367 9.81 7.86 4.56
N ARG A 368 10.02 6.90 5.44
CA ARG A 368 11.30 6.21 5.58
C ARG A 368 11.66 5.43 4.31
N PRO A 369 12.89 5.57 3.80
CA PRO A 369 13.40 4.70 2.76
C PRO A 369 13.32 3.23 3.19
N VAL A 370 13.07 2.35 2.22
CA VAL A 370 12.95 0.90 2.43
C VAL A 370 14.26 0.18 2.10
N LYS A 371 14.56 -0.89 2.82
CA LYS A 371 15.76 -1.69 2.65
C LYS A 371 15.45 -3.19 2.68
#